data_e61bec2ff08dfbd054da4e8231d61e86
#
_entry.id   e61bec2ff08dfbd054da4e8231d61e86
#
_cell.length_a   1.000
_cell.length_b   1.000
_cell.length_c   1.000
_cell.angle_alpha   90.00
_cell.angle_beta   90.00
_cell.angle_gamma   90.00
#
_symmetry.space_group_name_H-M   'P 1'
#
loop_
_entity.id
_entity.type
_entity.pdbx_description
1 polymer ?
#
loop_
_entity_poly.entity_id
_entity_poly.type
_entity_poly.pdbx_seq_one_letter_code
_entity_poly.pdbx_strand_id
1 'polypeptide(L)'
;MVDSLKAAGRPVVLSPILVHKEPDPATHKDRETFVPKVFADAGVPFVLQPAGFGFTADGQLWYQAARCVREGVSREAALAAITQNAANAIGMGEALGSLAVGKWGNLAVLSGDPLAQTTVVEKLYIEGKPAYDRATDRRVKELTTGQPQPVTEPKQDAAKPDAKADGK
;
A
#
# COMPACT_ATOMS: atom_id res chain seq x y z
N MET A 1 -9.63 9.48 -24.57
CA MET A 1 -9.55 8.36 -23.58
C MET A 1 -9.37 8.88 -22.17
N VAL A 2 -8.38 9.71 -21.87
CA VAL A 2 -8.15 10.23 -20.51
C VAL A 2 -9.34 11.05 -19.99
N ASP A 3 -9.96 11.90 -20.83
CA ASP A 3 -11.14 12.69 -20.46
C ASP A 3 -12.36 11.81 -20.09
N SER A 4 -12.54 10.69 -20.78
CA SER A 4 -13.59 9.73 -20.44
C SER A 4 -13.37 9.04 -19.11
N LEU A 5 -12.10 8.74 -18.78
CA LEU A 5 -11.72 8.17 -17.48
C LEU A 5 -11.91 9.19 -16.34
N LYS A 6 -11.56 10.46 -16.60
CA LYS A 6 -11.81 11.55 -15.66
C LYS A 6 -13.29 11.73 -15.39
N ALA A 7 -14.12 11.72 -16.43
CA ALA A 7 -15.57 11.83 -16.30
C ALA A 7 -16.21 10.67 -15.53
N ALA A 8 -15.60 9.48 -15.60
CA ALA A 8 -16.08 8.31 -14.86
C ALA A 8 -15.89 8.43 -13.32
N GLY A 9 -15.00 9.33 -12.86
CA GLY A 9 -14.79 9.61 -11.44
C GLY A 9 -14.26 8.44 -10.60
N ARG A 10 -13.80 7.35 -11.25
CA ARG A 10 -13.30 6.15 -10.58
C ARG A 10 -11.80 6.03 -10.73
N PRO A 11 -11.08 5.51 -9.72
CA PRO A 11 -9.66 5.22 -9.83
C PRO A 11 -9.37 4.18 -10.90
N VAL A 12 -8.28 4.39 -11.65
CA VAL A 12 -7.78 3.44 -12.66
C VAL A 12 -6.67 2.60 -12.04
N VAL A 13 -6.83 1.28 -12.04
CA VAL A 13 -5.77 0.37 -11.58
C VAL A 13 -4.74 0.24 -12.69
N LEU A 14 -3.51 0.68 -12.42
CA LEU A 14 -2.42 0.65 -13.39
C LEU A 14 -1.74 -0.71 -13.41
N SER A 15 -1.19 -1.07 -14.57
CA SER A 15 -0.26 -2.20 -14.69
C SER A 15 0.95 -1.96 -13.77
N PRO A 16 1.55 -3.02 -13.18
CA PRO A 16 2.80 -2.89 -12.43
C PRO A 16 3.97 -2.39 -13.30
N ILE A 17 3.85 -2.50 -14.62
CA ILE A 17 4.79 -1.92 -15.58
C ILE A 17 4.38 -0.45 -15.78
N LEU A 18 5.04 0.45 -15.05
CA LEU A 18 4.69 1.87 -14.99
C LEU A 18 5.20 2.70 -16.19
N VAL A 19 6.03 2.11 -17.04
CA VAL A 19 6.58 2.76 -18.25
C VAL A 19 5.99 2.11 -19.48
N HIS A 20 5.32 2.90 -20.28
CA HIS A 20 4.89 2.49 -21.62
C HIS A 20 5.98 2.85 -22.64
N LYS A 21 6.34 1.89 -23.47
CA LYS A 21 7.33 2.05 -24.53
C LYS A 21 6.62 1.96 -25.88
N GLU A 22 6.84 2.97 -26.71
CA GLU A 22 6.30 3.04 -28.07
C GLU A 22 7.45 3.29 -29.04
N PRO A 23 7.68 2.41 -30.03
CA PRO A 23 8.73 2.62 -31.02
C PRO A 23 8.42 3.86 -31.85
N ASP A 24 9.37 4.78 -31.96
CA ASP A 24 9.30 5.95 -32.84
C ASP A 24 9.65 5.51 -34.27
N PRO A 25 8.69 5.65 -35.22
CA PRO A 25 8.91 5.20 -36.60
C PRO A 25 10.05 5.93 -37.33
N ALA A 26 10.36 7.17 -36.92
CA ALA A 26 11.37 7.99 -37.55
C ALA A 26 12.78 7.73 -37.03
N THR A 27 12.91 7.46 -35.75
CA THR A 27 14.22 7.34 -35.09
C THR A 27 14.60 5.91 -34.71
N HIS A 28 13.68 4.96 -34.82
CA HIS A 28 13.78 3.57 -34.35
C HIS A 28 14.18 3.45 -32.86
N LYS A 29 13.96 4.49 -32.07
CA LYS A 29 14.16 4.50 -30.63
C LYS A 29 12.83 4.42 -29.90
N ASP A 30 12.80 3.74 -28.76
CA ASP A 30 11.62 3.72 -27.91
C ASP A 30 11.38 5.09 -27.27
N ARG A 31 10.16 5.60 -27.44
CA ARG A 31 9.66 6.71 -26.65
C ARG A 31 9.06 6.15 -25.38
N GLU A 32 9.64 6.51 -24.26
CA GLU A 32 9.18 6.06 -22.94
C GLU A 32 8.20 7.09 -22.35
N THR A 33 7.07 6.60 -21.85
CA THR A 33 6.06 7.41 -21.16
C THR A 33 5.82 6.83 -19.78
N PHE A 34 6.04 7.63 -18.72
CA PHE A 34 5.73 7.24 -17.35
C PHE A 34 4.22 7.39 -17.10
N VAL A 35 3.51 6.27 -17.12
CA VAL A 35 2.05 6.21 -17.12
C VAL A 35 1.41 6.91 -15.91
N PRO A 36 1.89 6.74 -14.65
CA PRO A 36 1.29 7.42 -13.50
C PRO A 36 1.30 8.95 -13.62
N LYS A 37 2.35 9.52 -14.25
CA LYS A 37 2.46 10.97 -14.46
C LYS A 37 1.39 11.49 -15.41
N VAL A 38 1.08 10.74 -16.47
CA VAL A 38 0.01 11.10 -17.42
C VAL A 38 -1.34 11.18 -16.72
N PHE A 39 -1.65 10.20 -15.86
CA PHE A 39 -2.91 10.20 -15.09
C PHE A 39 -2.93 11.32 -14.04
N ALA A 40 -1.83 11.55 -13.34
CA ALA A 40 -1.71 12.61 -12.34
C ALA A 40 -1.93 14.00 -12.98
N ASP A 41 -1.25 14.30 -14.10
CA ASP A 41 -1.36 15.57 -14.82
C ASP A 41 -2.78 15.81 -15.37
N ALA A 42 -3.46 14.75 -15.75
CA ALA A 42 -4.86 14.81 -16.17
C ALA A 42 -5.87 14.91 -15.03
N GLY A 43 -5.44 14.78 -13.76
CA GLY A 43 -6.29 14.75 -12.59
C GLY A 43 -7.18 13.51 -12.53
N VAL A 44 -6.73 12.38 -13.08
CA VAL A 44 -7.39 11.07 -13.00
C VAL A 44 -6.79 10.30 -11.84
N PRO A 45 -7.59 9.90 -10.83
CA PRO A 45 -7.09 9.09 -9.73
C PRO A 45 -6.64 7.72 -10.24
N PHE A 46 -5.50 7.25 -9.73
CA PHE A 46 -4.96 5.95 -10.12
C PHE A 46 -4.56 5.13 -8.90
N VAL A 47 -4.41 3.83 -9.10
CA VAL A 47 -3.98 2.84 -8.10
C VAL A 47 -2.75 2.13 -8.61
N LEU A 48 -1.76 2.01 -7.75
CA LEU A 48 -0.58 1.19 -7.97
C LEU A 48 -0.84 -0.23 -7.50
N GLN A 49 -0.30 -1.21 -8.21
CA GLN A 49 -0.34 -2.62 -7.79
C GLN A 49 1.06 -3.22 -7.84
N PRO A 50 1.37 -4.17 -6.93
CA PRO A 50 2.67 -4.83 -6.94
C PRO A 50 2.85 -5.71 -8.19
N ALA A 51 4.09 -5.85 -8.65
CA ALA A 51 4.46 -6.79 -9.69
C ALA A 51 4.85 -8.13 -9.04
N GLY A 52 4.06 -9.17 -9.24
CA GLY A 52 4.35 -10.52 -8.74
C GLY A 52 3.59 -10.91 -7.48
N PHE A 53 3.91 -12.11 -7.00
CA PHE A 53 3.30 -12.74 -5.82
C PHE A 53 4.38 -13.06 -4.78
N GLY A 54 4.03 -13.01 -3.48
CA GLY A 54 4.88 -13.42 -2.38
C GLY A 54 5.69 -12.28 -1.75
N PHE A 55 6.73 -12.62 -0.99
CA PHE A 55 7.50 -11.73 -0.11
C PHE A 55 8.11 -10.50 -0.78
N THR A 56 8.28 -10.50 -2.09
CA THR A 56 8.83 -9.35 -2.83
C THR A 56 7.78 -8.33 -3.22
N ALA A 57 6.49 -8.69 -3.18
CA ALA A 57 5.41 -7.80 -3.60
C ALA A 57 5.14 -6.68 -2.59
N ASP A 58 5.28 -6.96 -1.30
CA ASP A 58 4.88 -6.05 -0.23
C ASP A 58 5.73 -4.76 -0.18
N GLY A 59 7.03 -4.86 -0.41
CA GLY A 59 7.93 -3.70 -0.46
C GLY A 59 7.81 -2.86 -1.73
N GLN A 60 7.19 -3.40 -2.79
CA GLN A 60 7.16 -2.73 -4.08
C GLN A 60 6.21 -1.54 -4.14
N LEU A 61 5.11 -1.53 -3.39
CA LEU A 61 4.15 -0.43 -3.41
C LEU A 61 4.77 0.89 -2.92
N TRP A 62 5.53 0.86 -1.84
CA TRP A 62 6.24 2.02 -1.31
C TRP A 62 7.29 2.52 -2.30
N TYR A 63 8.05 1.59 -2.89
CA TYR A 63 9.03 1.91 -3.93
C TYR A 63 8.37 2.52 -5.17
N GLN A 64 7.25 1.96 -5.63
CA GLN A 64 6.52 2.49 -6.78
C GLN A 64 5.97 3.89 -6.50
N ALA A 65 5.42 4.13 -5.29
CA ALA A 65 4.95 5.45 -4.89
C ALA A 65 6.10 6.46 -4.81
N ALA A 66 7.24 6.08 -4.24
CA ALA A 66 8.44 6.93 -4.22
C ALA A 66 8.95 7.22 -5.64
N ARG A 67 8.91 6.22 -6.53
CA ARG A 67 9.24 6.41 -7.96
C ARG A 67 8.29 7.39 -8.63
N CYS A 68 6.99 7.34 -8.35
CA CYS A 68 6.04 8.31 -8.87
C CYS A 68 6.43 9.74 -8.51
N VAL A 69 6.83 9.98 -7.26
CA VAL A 69 7.29 11.31 -6.81
C VAL A 69 8.58 11.73 -7.55
N ARG A 70 9.53 10.83 -7.72
CA ARG A 70 10.76 11.09 -8.47
C ARG A 70 10.49 11.47 -9.93
N GLU A 71 9.47 10.86 -10.55
CA GLU A 71 9.05 11.15 -11.93
C GLU A 71 8.07 12.36 -12.02
N GLY A 72 7.90 13.12 -10.92
CA GLY A 72 7.16 14.38 -10.90
C GLY A 72 5.64 14.26 -10.64
N VAL A 73 5.18 13.13 -10.10
CA VAL A 73 3.84 13.02 -9.52
C VAL A 73 3.86 13.67 -8.13
N SER A 74 2.80 14.38 -7.73
CA SER A 74 2.73 14.94 -6.39
C SER A 74 2.78 13.84 -5.32
N ARG A 75 3.34 14.19 -4.16
CA ARG A 75 3.45 13.27 -3.02
C ARG A 75 2.09 12.76 -2.57
N GLU A 76 1.11 13.66 -2.52
CA GLU A 76 -0.26 13.36 -2.13
C GLU A 76 -0.91 12.36 -3.09
N ALA A 77 -0.75 12.56 -4.40
CA ALA A 77 -1.27 11.65 -5.41
C ALA A 77 -0.59 10.26 -5.36
N ALA A 78 0.72 10.23 -5.12
CA ALA A 78 1.46 8.97 -4.99
C ALA A 78 1.04 8.17 -3.74
N LEU A 79 0.84 8.83 -2.61
CA LEU A 79 0.34 8.18 -1.39
C LEU A 79 -1.13 7.76 -1.54
N ALA A 80 -1.98 8.61 -2.12
CA ALA A 80 -3.38 8.25 -2.38
C ALA A 80 -3.48 7.01 -3.27
N ALA A 81 -2.57 6.83 -4.22
CA ALA A 81 -2.56 5.70 -5.14
C ALA A 81 -2.36 4.33 -4.46
N ILE A 82 -1.75 4.31 -3.27
CA ILE A 82 -1.53 3.09 -2.47
C ILE A 82 -2.41 3.02 -1.22
N THR A 83 -3.28 4.01 -1.00
CA THR A 83 -4.16 4.09 0.17
C THR A 83 -5.61 4.37 -0.23
N GLN A 84 -6.04 5.63 -0.25
CA GLN A 84 -7.43 6.04 -0.47
C GLN A 84 -7.95 5.62 -1.84
N ASN A 85 -7.17 5.79 -2.92
CA ASN A 85 -7.61 5.38 -4.25
C ASN A 85 -7.76 3.86 -4.34
N ALA A 86 -6.85 3.11 -3.70
CA ALA A 86 -6.94 1.65 -3.64
C ALA A 86 -8.21 1.20 -2.90
N ALA A 87 -8.52 1.81 -1.76
CA ALA A 87 -9.74 1.55 -1.02
C ALA A 87 -11.01 1.88 -1.84
N ASN A 88 -11.00 3.02 -2.54
CA ASN A 88 -12.09 3.42 -3.43
C ASN A 88 -12.30 2.45 -4.59
N ALA A 89 -11.21 1.93 -5.17
CA ALA A 89 -11.28 1.00 -6.30
C ALA A 89 -11.98 -0.32 -5.94
N ILE A 90 -11.85 -0.77 -4.70
CA ILE A 90 -12.51 -1.99 -4.19
C ILE A 90 -13.83 -1.71 -3.46
N GLY A 91 -14.31 -0.46 -3.47
CA GLY A 91 -15.56 -0.08 -2.83
C GLY A 91 -15.51 0.07 -1.31
N MET A 92 -14.30 0.11 -0.72
CA MET A 92 -14.08 0.22 0.74
C MET A 92 -13.66 1.61 1.20
N GLY A 93 -13.81 2.62 0.36
CA GLY A 93 -13.35 4.00 0.64
C GLY A 93 -13.96 4.64 1.88
N GLU A 94 -15.21 4.28 2.24
CA GLU A 94 -15.88 4.77 3.45
C GLU A 94 -15.30 4.15 4.73
N ALA A 95 -14.71 2.94 4.63
CA ALA A 95 -14.17 2.20 5.77
C ALA A 95 -12.64 2.30 5.89
N LEU A 96 -11.93 2.44 4.78
CA LEU A 96 -10.47 2.32 4.69
C LEU A 96 -9.83 3.45 3.87
N GLY A 97 -8.52 3.45 3.82
CA GLY A 97 -7.68 4.26 2.92
C GLY A 97 -7.30 5.64 3.43
N SER A 98 -7.94 6.13 4.50
CA SER A 98 -7.59 7.39 5.15
C SER A 98 -7.89 7.36 6.65
N LEU A 99 -7.28 8.26 7.41
CA LEU A 99 -7.56 8.45 8.82
C LEU A 99 -8.70 9.47 8.98
N ALA A 100 -9.89 8.98 9.30
CA ALA A 100 -11.06 9.81 9.56
C ALA A 100 -11.96 9.16 10.61
N VAL A 101 -12.76 9.97 11.30
CA VAL A 101 -13.75 9.47 12.28
C VAL A 101 -14.76 8.57 11.57
N GLY A 102 -15.04 7.42 12.16
CA GLY A 102 -15.97 6.43 11.60
C GLY A 102 -15.33 5.38 10.69
N LYS A 103 -14.08 5.56 10.28
CA LYS A 103 -13.34 4.54 9.54
C LYS A 103 -12.71 3.50 10.47
N TRP A 104 -12.38 2.34 9.91
CA TRP A 104 -11.66 1.30 10.65
C TRP A 104 -10.31 1.81 11.10
N GLY A 105 -9.91 1.45 12.31
CA GLY A 105 -8.63 1.83 12.90
C GLY A 105 -7.47 1.00 12.34
N ASN A 106 -7.35 0.89 11.01
CA ASN A 106 -6.25 0.23 10.32
C ASN A 106 -5.20 1.28 9.99
N LEU A 107 -4.11 1.28 10.76
CA LEU A 107 -3.05 2.28 10.59
C LEU A 107 -1.67 1.71 10.90
N ALA A 108 -0.67 2.25 10.23
CA ALA A 108 0.73 2.00 10.51
C ALA A 108 1.38 3.27 11.08
N VAL A 109 2.11 3.12 12.18
CA VAL A 109 3.02 4.14 12.71
C VAL A 109 4.39 3.89 12.12
N LEU A 110 4.96 4.92 11.52
CA LEU A 110 6.21 4.85 10.77
C LEU A 110 7.30 5.66 11.48
N SER A 111 8.56 5.24 11.35
CA SER A 111 9.71 5.94 11.94
C SER A 111 10.06 7.25 11.23
N GLY A 112 9.44 7.53 10.08
CA GLY A 112 9.73 8.72 9.27
C GLY A 112 8.82 8.83 8.04
N ASP A 113 9.35 9.45 7.01
CA ASP A 113 8.66 9.64 5.73
C ASP A 113 8.29 8.30 5.10
N PRO A 114 6.99 8.02 4.81
CA PRO A 114 6.57 6.76 4.20
C PRO A 114 7.22 6.48 2.83
N LEU A 115 7.72 7.48 2.13
CA LEU A 115 8.36 7.31 0.83
C LEU A 115 9.89 7.23 0.89
N ALA A 116 10.48 7.33 2.09
CA ALA A 116 11.91 7.14 2.29
C ALA A 116 12.24 5.65 2.53
N GLN A 117 13.26 5.14 1.86
CA GLN A 117 13.68 3.73 1.99
C GLN A 117 14.19 3.36 3.38
N THR A 118 14.60 4.34 4.19
CA THR A 118 15.06 4.15 5.57
C THR A 118 13.92 4.06 6.57
N THR A 119 12.70 4.37 6.16
CA THR A 119 11.53 4.33 7.02
C THR A 119 11.10 2.89 7.27
N VAL A 120 10.82 2.58 8.52
CA VAL A 120 10.33 1.28 8.96
C VAL A 120 8.99 1.42 9.65
N VAL A 121 8.20 0.35 9.64
CA VAL A 121 6.96 0.28 10.44
C VAL A 121 7.35 0.06 11.90
N GLU A 122 6.96 0.98 12.76
CA GLU A 122 7.15 0.86 14.21
C GLU A 122 6.00 0.12 14.88
N LYS A 123 4.76 0.47 14.50
CA LYS A 123 3.57 -0.19 15.02
C LYS A 123 2.54 -0.36 13.92
N LEU A 124 1.75 -1.42 14.03
CA LEU A 124 0.59 -1.67 13.16
C LEU A 124 -0.64 -1.90 14.03
N TYR A 125 -1.73 -1.27 13.65
CA TYR A 125 -3.05 -1.47 14.24
C TYR A 125 -4.01 -1.99 13.19
N ILE A 126 -4.82 -2.98 13.56
CA ILE A 126 -5.90 -3.55 12.76
C ILE A 126 -7.18 -3.43 13.58
N GLU A 127 -8.18 -2.76 13.05
CA GLU A 127 -9.44 -2.47 13.75
C GLU A 127 -9.22 -1.81 15.13
N GLY A 128 -8.24 -0.93 15.23
CA GLY A 128 -7.86 -0.26 16.46
C GLY A 128 -7.07 -1.12 17.47
N LYS A 129 -6.86 -2.40 17.18
CA LYS A 129 -6.09 -3.31 18.04
C LYS A 129 -4.64 -3.38 17.59
N PRO A 130 -3.67 -3.38 18.54
CA PRO A 130 -2.27 -3.54 18.18
C PRO A 130 -2.02 -4.93 17.58
N ALA A 131 -1.50 -4.96 16.34
CA ALA A 131 -1.18 -6.18 15.60
C ALA A 131 0.33 -6.41 15.48
N TYR A 132 1.12 -5.35 15.55
CA TYR A 132 2.58 -5.40 15.49
C TYR A 132 3.20 -4.26 16.31
N ASP A 133 4.29 -4.55 17.00
CA ASP A 133 5.15 -3.57 17.66
C ASP A 133 6.61 -3.98 17.45
N ARG A 134 7.35 -3.14 16.70
CA ARG A 134 8.77 -3.34 16.38
C ARG A 134 9.63 -3.48 17.62
N ALA A 135 9.32 -2.74 18.70
CA ALA A 135 10.11 -2.78 19.93
C ALA A 135 10.06 -4.15 20.63
N THR A 136 9.00 -4.92 20.41
CA THR A 136 8.83 -6.27 20.97
C THR A 136 9.12 -7.38 19.97
N ASP A 137 9.32 -7.06 18.69
CA ASP A 137 9.56 -8.05 17.65
C ASP A 137 10.89 -8.78 17.88
N ARG A 138 10.79 -10.10 18.00
CA ARG A 138 11.93 -11.00 18.25
C ARG A 138 12.97 -10.93 17.12
N ARG A 139 12.52 -10.93 15.86
CA ARG A 139 13.42 -10.92 14.71
C ARG A 139 14.21 -9.62 14.62
N VAL A 140 13.56 -8.51 14.94
CA VAL A 140 14.24 -7.21 15.02
C VAL A 140 15.29 -7.21 16.12
N LYS A 141 14.96 -7.75 17.31
CA LYS A 141 15.92 -7.88 18.42
C LYS A 141 17.09 -8.76 18.05
N GLU A 142 16.87 -9.92 17.42
CA GLU A 142 17.93 -10.80 16.94
C GLU A 142 18.86 -10.08 15.95
N LEU A 143 18.28 -9.35 14.99
CA LEU A 143 19.05 -8.61 13.99
C LEU A 143 19.88 -7.47 14.60
N THR A 144 19.35 -6.79 15.60
CA THR A 144 20.02 -5.63 16.20
C THR A 144 21.03 -6.00 17.29
N THR A 145 20.82 -7.10 17.99
CA THR A 145 21.70 -7.55 19.10
C THR A 145 22.67 -8.65 18.68
N GLY A 146 22.42 -9.33 17.55
CA GLY A 146 23.18 -10.51 17.12
C GLY A 146 22.95 -11.74 18.00
N GLN A 147 22.00 -11.71 18.93
CA GLN A 147 21.74 -12.79 19.89
C GLN A 147 20.39 -13.44 19.62
N PRO A 148 20.32 -14.79 19.61
CA PRO A 148 19.04 -15.49 19.51
C PRO A 148 18.11 -15.09 20.65
N GLN A 149 16.86 -14.81 20.34
CA GLN A 149 15.84 -14.50 21.34
C GLN A 149 14.98 -15.74 21.62
N PRO A 150 14.51 -15.95 22.86
CA PRO A 150 13.67 -17.09 23.20
C PRO A 150 12.37 -17.07 22.37
N VAL A 151 11.96 -18.26 21.91
CA VAL A 151 10.66 -18.43 21.22
C VAL A 151 9.57 -18.31 22.27
N THR A 152 8.86 -17.19 22.31
CA THR A 152 7.61 -17.10 23.05
C THR A 152 6.52 -17.73 22.19
N GLU A 153 5.95 -18.85 22.62
CA GLU A 153 4.78 -19.42 21.95
C GLU A 153 3.67 -18.36 21.94
N PRO A 154 2.93 -18.21 20.81
CA PRO A 154 1.79 -17.34 20.77
C PRO A 154 0.81 -17.80 21.85
N LYS A 155 0.39 -16.89 22.74
CA LYS A 155 -0.75 -17.17 23.64
C LYS A 155 -1.90 -17.59 22.74
N GLN A 156 -2.31 -18.85 22.86
CA GLN A 156 -3.57 -19.32 22.27
C GLN A 156 -4.65 -18.46 22.91
N ASP A 157 -5.24 -17.56 22.13
CA ASP A 157 -6.46 -16.88 22.52
C ASP A 157 -7.47 -17.99 22.84
N ALA A 158 -7.94 -17.98 24.08
CA ALA A 158 -8.88 -18.95 24.60
C ALA A 158 -10.04 -19.07 23.61
N ALA A 159 -10.28 -20.30 23.14
CA ALA A 159 -11.36 -20.65 22.26
C ALA A 159 -12.68 -20.00 22.77
N LYS A 160 -13.36 -19.27 21.89
CA LYS A 160 -14.73 -18.84 22.15
C LYS A 160 -15.55 -20.06 22.56
N PRO A 161 -16.30 -20.00 23.68
CA PRO A 161 -17.21 -21.08 23.99
C PRO A 161 -18.27 -21.19 22.88
N ASP A 162 -18.43 -22.39 22.39
CA ASP A 162 -19.43 -22.78 21.39
C ASP A 162 -20.79 -22.20 21.78
N ALA A 163 -21.37 -21.39 20.90
CA ALA A 163 -22.75 -20.99 21.01
C ALA A 163 -23.59 -22.25 20.86
N LYS A 164 -24.17 -22.73 21.96
CA LYS A 164 -25.18 -23.80 21.96
C LYS A 164 -26.31 -23.41 21.02
N ALA A 165 -26.52 -24.25 20.02
CA ALA A 165 -27.73 -24.29 19.26
C ALA A 165 -28.86 -24.80 20.18
N ASP A 166 -29.67 -23.86 20.67
CA ASP A 166 -30.96 -24.23 21.25
C ASP A 166 -31.98 -24.32 20.09
N GLY A 167 -32.28 -25.55 19.74
CA GLY A 167 -33.44 -25.87 18.92
C GLY A 167 -34.74 -25.70 19.72
N LYS A 168 -35.67 -25.00 19.13
CA LYS A 168 -37.11 -25.35 19.15
C LYS A 168 -37.79 -24.61 18.01
#